data_adcd4dff064935e0aceb09b977a7a6c6
#
_entry.id   adcd4dff064935e0aceb09b977a7a6c6
#
_cell.length_a   1.000
_cell.length_b   1.000
_cell.length_c   1.000
_cell.angle_alpha   90.00
_cell.angle_beta   90.00
_cell.angle_gamma   90.00
#
_symmetry.space_group_name_H-M   'P 1'
#
loop_
_entity.id
_entity.type
_entity.pdbx_description
1 polymer ?
#
loop_
_entity_poly.entity_id
_entity_poly.type
_entity_poly.pdbx_seq_one_letter_code
_entity_poly.pdbx_strand_id
1 'polypeptide(L)'
;MALYASFPLDTFADVPSLQANGTQTTGNGSPSGVSGRLEIVDDPLGQRGRVMRATLYETDAITAGYQRSEIAFSPDTIGEWWHSWWFMLDESWTDFDAPFIVQQIHDTPDGGDGQKGTNFLTNILMGHLRVIVPAEVLPTESGNLRRGGCIGVQNRRWYHCCLHVIWSTTGTGLRELFVDGVPIHRENSIPTQYVDAVGPYLKLGVYDGLSAAAGWTQRRAYFSGLRMWSGPATYQ
;
A
#
# COMPACT_ATOMS: atom_id res chain seq x y z
N MET A 1 -9.09 -3.02 22.10
CA MET A 1 -8.91 -2.93 20.65
C MET A 1 -10.27 -2.65 20.04
N ALA A 2 -10.43 -1.57 19.29
CA ALA A 2 -11.60 -1.31 18.50
C ALA A 2 -11.28 -1.56 17.03
N LEU A 3 -12.08 -2.41 16.35
CA LEU A 3 -12.01 -2.54 14.90
C LEU A 3 -12.48 -1.20 14.32
N TYR A 4 -11.59 -0.49 13.63
CA TYR A 4 -11.91 0.79 13.03
C TYR A 4 -12.68 0.60 11.72
N ALA A 5 -12.17 -0.30 10.86
CA ALA A 5 -12.78 -0.61 9.58
C ALA A 5 -12.44 -2.04 9.14
N SER A 6 -13.35 -2.64 8.39
CA SER A 6 -13.13 -3.91 7.70
C SER A 6 -13.62 -3.78 6.27
N PHE A 7 -12.70 -3.94 5.33
CA PHE A 7 -12.97 -3.91 3.90
C PHE A 7 -12.70 -5.30 3.33
N PRO A 8 -13.72 -6.09 3.03
CA PRO A 8 -13.54 -7.41 2.43
C PRO A 8 -12.73 -7.35 1.12
N LEU A 9 -12.80 -6.20 0.43
CA LEU A 9 -12.27 -5.99 -0.93
C LEU A 9 -12.95 -6.90 -1.97
N ASP A 10 -14.22 -7.19 -1.71
CA ASP A 10 -15.15 -7.85 -2.64
C ASP A 10 -16.14 -6.88 -3.31
N THR A 11 -16.02 -5.60 -2.97
CA THR A 11 -16.74 -4.44 -3.53
C THR A 11 -15.88 -3.19 -3.41
N PHE A 12 -16.20 -2.15 -4.19
CA PHE A 12 -15.61 -0.80 -4.06
C PHE A 12 -16.51 0.19 -3.31
N ALA A 13 -17.66 -0.24 -2.82
CA ALA A 13 -18.66 0.67 -2.24
C ALA A 13 -18.09 1.52 -1.09
N ASP A 14 -17.18 0.96 -0.30
CA ASP A 14 -16.63 1.61 0.89
C ASP A 14 -15.21 2.16 0.67
N VAL A 15 -14.69 2.12 -0.57
CA VAL A 15 -13.35 2.61 -0.87
C VAL A 15 -13.39 4.11 -1.16
N PRO A 16 -12.70 4.95 -0.37
CA PRO A 16 -12.78 6.41 -0.49
C PRO A 16 -12.23 6.98 -1.79
N SER A 17 -11.23 6.34 -2.40
CA SER A 17 -10.62 6.85 -3.63
C SER A 17 -10.03 5.75 -4.49
N LEU A 18 -10.17 5.92 -5.82
CA LEU A 18 -9.57 5.06 -6.85
C LEU A 18 -8.67 5.89 -7.75
N GLN A 19 -7.51 5.35 -8.12
CA GLN A 19 -6.54 5.98 -9.02
C GLN A 19 -6.04 4.97 -10.05
N ALA A 20 -6.45 5.11 -11.31
CA ALA A 20 -5.97 4.21 -12.37
C ALA A 20 -6.14 4.83 -13.76
N ASN A 21 -5.20 4.57 -14.67
CA ASN A 21 -5.25 4.92 -16.09
C ASN A 21 -5.75 6.35 -16.37
N GLY A 22 -5.13 7.35 -15.75
CA GLY A 22 -5.53 8.75 -15.90
C GLY A 22 -6.77 9.15 -15.11
N THR A 23 -7.48 8.22 -14.48
CA THR A 23 -8.69 8.48 -13.70
C THR A 23 -8.35 8.56 -12.21
N GLN A 24 -8.85 9.60 -11.55
CA GLN A 24 -8.85 9.72 -10.10
C GLN A 24 -10.26 10.06 -9.65
N THR A 25 -10.82 9.24 -8.76
CA THR A 25 -12.09 9.52 -8.09
C THR A 25 -11.82 9.83 -6.63
N THR A 26 -12.51 10.83 -6.12
CA THR A 26 -12.49 11.19 -4.69
C THR A 26 -13.92 11.11 -4.16
N GLY A 27 -14.06 10.70 -2.90
CA GLY A 27 -15.36 10.48 -2.28
C GLY A 27 -15.66 8.98 -2.11
N ASN A 28 -16.81 8.66 -1.56
CA ASN A 28 -17.22 7.27 -1.32
C ASN A 28 -17.32 6.49 -2.63
N GLY A 29 -16.34 5.72 -2.90
CA GLY A 29 -16.03 4.81 -3.97
C GLY A 29 -16.90 4.76 -5.22
N SER A 30 -16.28 4.43 -6.34
CA SER A 30 -17.03 3.98 -7.52
C SER A 30 -17.36 2.49 -7.33
N PRO A 31 -18.61 2.09 -7.21
CA PRO A 31 -18.98 0.67 -7.02
C PRO A 31 -18.57 -0.23 -8.18
N SER A 32 -18.21 0.34 -9.33
CA SER A 32 -17.79 -0.40 -10.53
C SER A 32 -16.27 -0.47 -10.73
N GLY A 33 -15.48 0.19 -9.89
CA GLY A 33 -14.03 0.23 -10.10
C GLY A 33 -13.62 1.00 -11.36
N VAL A 34 -12.44 0.71 -11.87
CA VAL A 34 -11.93 1.20 -13.17
C VAL A 34 -11.71 -0.02 -14.07
N SER A 35 -12.53 -0.12 -15.12
CA SER A 35 -12.57 -1.28 -16.01
C SER A 35 -11.18 -1.70 -16.50
N GLY A 36 -10.87 -2.99 -16.35
CA GLY A 36 -9.59 -3.58 -16.73
C GLY A 36 -8.41 -3.16 -15.84
N ARG A 37 -8.63 -2.31 -14.82
CA ARG A 37 -7.56 -1.81 -13.94
C ARG A 37 -7.83 -2.11 -12.47
N LEU A 38 -8.96 -1.69 -11.95
CA LEU A 38 -9.41 -1.96 -10.59
C LEU A 38 -10.75 -2.69 -10.67
N GLU A 39 -10.74 -3.98 -10.41
CA GLU A 39 -11.91 -4.85 -10.59
C GLU A 39 -12.07 -5.80 -9.43
N ILE A 40 -13.32 -6.14 -9.14
CA ILE A 40 -13.67 -7.23 -8.22
C ILE A 40 -13.91 -8.48 -9.04
N VAL A 41 -13.08 -9.47 -8.81
CA VAL A 41 -13.06 -10.75 -9.56
C VAL A 41 -13.12 -11.92 -8.60
N ASP A 42 -13.41 -13.12 -9.11
CA ASP A 42 -13.23 -14.33 -8.33
C ASP A 42 -11.73 -14.60 -8.09
N ASP A 43 -11.40 -15.07 -6.90
CA ASP A 43 -10.03 -15.47 -6.57
C ASP A 43 -9.57 -16.57 -7.53
N PRO A 44 -8.48 -16.35 -8.30
CA PRO A 44 -8.01 -17.33 -9.27
C PRO A 44 -7.51 -18.64 -8.64
N LEU A 45 -7.35 -18.70 -7.32
CA LEU A 45 -7.04 -19.91 -6.56
C LEU A 45 -8.26 -20.51 -5.84
N GLY A 46 -9.40 -19.84 -5.87
CA GLY A 46 -10.63 -20.29 -5.20
C GLY A 46 -10.56 -20.31 -3.66
N GLN A 47 -9.60 -19.63 -3.06
CA GLN A 47 -9.36 -19.70 -1.61
C GLN A 47 -10.06 -18.58 -0.83
N ARG A 48 -10.42 -17.46 -1.50
CA ARG A 48 -10.88 -16.24 -0.85
C ARG A 48 -12.18 -15.65 -1.40
N GLY A 49 -12.87 -16.37 -2.27
CA GLY A 49 -14.10 -15.89 -2.89
C GLY A 49 -13.82 -14.74 -3.85
N ARG A 50 -14.52 -13.61 -3.69
CA ARG A 50 -14.26 -12.41 -4.49
C ARG A 50 -13.14 -11.57 -3.90
N VAL A 51 -12.31 -11.00 -4.76
CA VAL A 51 -11.11 -10.25 -4.38
C VAL A 51 -10.92 -9.05 -5.30
N MET A 52 -10.25 -8.03 -4.81
CA MET A 52 -9.83 -6.91 -5.65
C MET A 52 -8.63 -7.32 -6.51
N ARG A 53 -8.73 -7.08 -7.80
CA ARG A 53 -7.61 -7.16 -8.75
C ARG A 53 -7.18 -5.76 -9.16
N ALA A 54 -5.91 -5.44 -8.96
CA ALA A 54 -5.26 -4.25 -9.48
C ALA A 54 -4.37 -4.65 -10.67
N THR A 55 -4.59 -4.05 -11.83
CA THR A 55 -3.81 -4.29 -13.05
C THR A 55 -3.24 -2.98 -13.54
N LEU A 56 -1.95 -2.95 -13.77
CA LEU A 56 -1.23 -1.84 -14.40
C LEU A 56 -0.69 -2.31 -15.75
N TYR A 57 -0.84 -1.48 -16.78
CA TYR A 57 -0.24 -1.70 -18.10
C TYR A 57 0.80 -0.64 -18.38
N GLU A 58 1.86 -1.01 -19.12
CA GLU A 58 2.90 -0.08 -19.56
C GLU A 58 2.35 1.12 -20.35
N THR A 59 1.21 0.93 -21.03
CA THR A 59 0.55 1.94 -21.83
C THR A 59 -0.46 2.78 -21.05
N ASP A 60 -0.59 2.58 -19.75
CA ASP A 60 -1.57 3.33 -18.96
C ASP A 60 -1.23 4.82 -18.88
N ALA A 61 -2.26 5.65 -18.92
CA ALA A 61 -2.11 7.08 -18.73
C ALA A 61 -1.63 7.40 -17.31
N ILE A 62 -0.83 8.44 -17.21
CA ILE A 62 -0.33 8.94 -15.94
C ILE A 62 -1.49 9.46 -15.08
N THR A 63 -1.51 9.04 -13.82
CA THR A 63 -2.45 9.50 -12.79
C THR A 63 -1.62 10.05 -11.63
N ALA A 64 -1.82 11.34 -11.29
CA ALA A 64 -1.07 12.00 -10.22
C ALA A 64 0.47 11.79 -10.32
N GLY A 65 1.03 12.03 -11.50
CA GLY A 65 2.46 12.05 -11.77
C GLY A 65 3.08 10.72 -12.23
N TYR A 66 2.39 9.58 -12.06
CA TYR A 66 2.92 8.24 -12.38
C TYR A 66 1.83 7.30 -12.86
N GLN A 67 2.22 6.18 -13.45
CA GLN A 67 1.28 5.10 -13.77
C GLN A 67 0.91 4.33 -12.52
N ARG A 68 -0.40 4.13 -12.30
CA ARG A 68 -0.91 3.44 -11.10
C ARG A 68 -2.27 2.81 -11.31
N SER A 69 -2.53 1.81 -10.49
CA SER A 69 -3.82 1.17 -10.31
C SER A 69 -3.96 0.86 -8.81
N GLU A 70 -4.46 1.83 -8.05
CA GLU A 70 -4.48 1.83 -6.59
C GLU A 70 -5.84 2.26 -6.03
N ILE A 71 -6.19 1.70 -4.88
CA ILE A 71 -7.21 2.25 -3.98
C ILE A 71 -6.54 2.98 -2.83
N ALA A 72 -7.19 4.01 -2.31
CA ALA A 72 -6.73 4.77 -1.15
C ALA A 72 -7.83 4.82 -0.08
N PHE A 73 -7.42 4.75 1.17
CA PHE A 73 -8.30 4.74 2.33
C PHE A 73 -8.26 6.09 3.06
N SER A 74 -9.14 6.24 4.04
CA SER A 74 -9.13 7.45 4.89
C SER A 74 -7.85 7.51 5.72
N PRO A 75 -7.36 8.72 6.03
CA PRO A 75 -6.18 8.89 6.87
C PRO A 75 -6.35 8.29 8.27
N ASP A 76 -5.26 7.74 8.79
CA ASP A 76 -5.16 7.34 10.18
C ASP A 76 -5.11 8.60 11.08
N THR A 77 -5.57 8.45 12.30
CA THR A 77 -5.28 9.45 13.35
C THR A 77 -3.89 9.20 13.96
N ILE A 78 -3.32 10.21 14.60
CA ILE A 78 -2.09 10.03 15.39
C ILE A 78 -2.32 8.95 16.46
N GLY A 79 -1.32 8.09 16.65
CA GLY A 79 -1.36 7.00 17.62
C GLY A 79 -1.09 5.62 17.01
N GLU A 80 -1.54 4.59 17.69
CA GLU A 80 -1.26 3.20 17.33
C GLU A 80 -2.31 2.64 16.40
N TRP A 81 -1.84 2.03 15.31
CA TRP A 81 -2.65 1.42 14.27
C TRP A 81 -2.11 0.07 13.83
N TRP A 82 -3.03 -0.77 13.39
CA TRP A 82 -2.76 -2.05 12.76
C TRP A 82 -3.52 -2.13 11.46
N HIS A 83 -2.82 -2.48 10.37
CA HIS A 83 -3.39 -2.71 9.04
C HIS A 83 -3.07 -4.13 8.64
N SER A 84 -4.07 -4.93 8.32
CA SER A 84 -3.89 -6.33 7.93
C SER A 84 -4.61 -6.58 6.62
N TRP A 85 -3.91 -7.17 5.66
CA TRP A 85 -4.46 -7.51 4.35
C TRP A 85 -3.79 -8.75 3.78
N TRP A 86 -4.43 -9.34 2.79
CA TRP A 86 -3.84 -10.39 1.98
C TRP A 86 -3.48 -9.84 0.61
N PHE A 87 -2.34 -10.29 0.06
CA PHE A 87 -1.99 -10.00 -1.32
C PHE A 87 -1.45 -11.22 -2.02
N MET A 88 -1.58 -11.24 -3.35
CA MET A 88 -1.05 -12.27 -4.24
C MET A 88 -0.62 -11.63 -5.56
N LEU A 89 0.51 -12.07 -6.09
CA LEU A 89 0.99 -11.72 -7.43
C LEU A 89 0.54 -12.81 -8.41
N ASP A 90 0.19 -12.41 -9.64
CA ASP A 90 -0.06 -13.39 -10.72
C ASP A 90 1.20 -13.70 -11.53
N GLU A 91 1.05 -14.45 -12.61
CA GLU A 91 2.17 -14.87 -13.46
C GLU A 91 2.77 -13.72 -14.29
N SER A 92 2.15 -12.52 -14.31
CA SER A 92 2.71 -11.34 -14.98
C SER A 92 3.97 -10.79 -14.29
N TRP A 93 4.22 -11.24 -13.05
CA TRP A 93 5.42 -10.88 -12.31
C TRP A 93 6.56 -11.83 -12.63
N THR A 94 7.29 -11.49 -13.68
CA THR A 94 8.57 -12.13 -14.02
C THR A 94 9.70 -11.41 -13.29
N ASP A 95 10.87 -12.03 -13.22
CA ASP A 95 12.07 -11.38 -12.70
C ASP A 95 12.34 -10.11 -13.50
N PHE A 96 12.25 -8.98 -12.82
CA PHE A 96 12.31 -7.68 -13.43
C PHE A 96 13.13 -6.72 -12.57
N ASP A 97 13.98 -5.93 -13.20
CA ASP A 97 14.94 -5.06 -12.52
C ASP A 97 14.30 -3.78 -11.95
N ALA A 98 13.04 -3.50 -12.27
CA ALA A 98 12.36 -2.32 -11.79
C ALA A 98 11.40 -2.64 -10.64
N PRO A 99 11.43 -1.86 -9.57
CA PRO A 99 10.53 -2.05 -8.45
C PRO A 99 9.14 -1.47 -8.73
N PHE A 100 8.10 -2.26 -8.47
CA PHE A 100 6.70 -1.80 -8.46
C PHE A 100 6.18 -1.79 -7.04
N ILE A 101 5.57 -0.70 -6.63
CA ILE A 101 4.95 -0.54 -5.32
C ILE A 101 3.62 -1.29 -5.31
N VAL A 102 3.37 -2.09 -4.28
CA VAL A 102 2.12 -2.84 -4.09
C VAL A 102 1.32 -2.36 -2.87
N GLN A 103 1.97 -1.63 -1.99
CA GLN A 103 1.36 -0.98 -0.83
C GLN A 103 2.17 0.25 -0.45
N GLN A 104 1.50 1.32 -0.06
CA GLN A 104 2.14 2.49 0.51
C GLN A 104 1.28 3.12 1.60
N ILE A 105 1.93 3.68 2.60
CA ILE A 105 1.36 4.66 3.51
C ILE A 105 1.85 6.01 3.05
N HIS A 106 0.95 6.82 2.56
CA HIS A 106 1.25 8.12 1.99
C HIS A 106 0.87 9.21 2.99
N ASP A 107 1.64 10.25 3.01
CA ASP A 107 1.35 11.42 3.81
C ASP A 107 0.18 12.24 3.25
N THR A 108 -0.52 12.96 4.14
CA THR A 108 -1.60 13.89 3.76
C THR A 108 -1.09 15.31 3.98
N PRO A 109 -0.69 16.04 2.91
CA PRO A 109 -0.17 17.38 3.06
C PRO A 109 -1.19 18.34 3.65
N ASP A 110 -0.76 19.21 4.55
CA ASP A 110 -1.55 20.34 5.04
C ASP A 110 -1.69 21.43 3.98
N GLY A 111 -2.69 22.28 4.14
CA GLY A 111 -2.89 23.42 3.23
C GLY A 111 -1.68 24.37 3.24
N GLY A 112 -1.00 24.48 2.10
CA GLY A 112 0.20 25.31 1.95
C GLY A 112 1.52 24.53 1.99
N ASP A 113 1.49 23.25 2.37
CA ASP A 113 2.66 22.38 2.33
C ASP A 113 2.94 21.86 0.92
N GLY A 114 4.22 21.63 0.62
CA GLY A 114 4.63 20.86 -0.55
C GLY A 114 4.19 19.40 -0.43
N GLN A 115 4.17 18.70 -1.58
CA GLN A 115 3.89 17.27 -1.58
C GLN A 115 5.00 16.52 -0.84
N LYS A 116 4.63 15.80 0.21
CA LYS A 116 5.54 14.96 1.00
C LYS A 116 5.57 13.54 0.45
N GLY A 117 6.60 12.79 0.83
CA GLY A 117 6.79 11.43 0.37
C GLY A 117 5.95 10.41 1.16
N THR A 118 6.21 9.14 0.87
CA THR A 118 5.59 8.02 1.60
C THR A 118 6.26 7.82 2.96
N ASN A 119 5.45 7.55 3.99
CA ASN A 119 5.95 7.21 5.33
C ASN A 119 6.41 5.76 5.44
N PHE A 120 5.87 4.91 4.60
CA PHE A 120 6.17 3.48 4.54
C PHE A 120 5.65 2.92 3.20
N LEU A 121 6.42 2.09 2.52
CA LEU A 121 5.92 1.35 1.38
C LEU A 121 6.53 -0.04 1.26
N THR A 122 5.84 -0.91 0.52
CA THR A 122 6.37 -2.19 0.06
C THR A 122 6.38 -2.23 -1.46
N ASN A 123 7.46 -2.73 -2.01
CA ASN A 123 7.58 -2.96 -3.45
C ASN A 123 8.04 -4.38 -3.78
N ILE A 124 7.77 -4.80 -5.00
CA ILE A 124 8.24 -6.07 -5.55
C ILE A 124 9.42 -5.77 -6.47
N LEU A 125 10.54 -6.44 -6.21
CA LEU A 125 11.71 -6.44 -7.10
C LEU A 125 12.38 -7.81 -7.07
N MET A 126 12.64 -8.39 -8.23
CA MET A 126 13.37 -9.66 -8.39
C MET A 126 12.81 -10.78 -7.47
N GLY A 127 11.50 -10.96 -7.47
CA GLY A 127 10.84 -11.98 -6.66
C GLY A 127 10.84 -11.74 -5.13
N HIS A 128 11.14 -10.51 -4.70
CA HIS A 128 11.13 -10.15 -3.28
C HIS A 128 10.15 -9.03 -2.99
N LEU A 129 9.37 -9.20 -1.93
CA LEU A 129 8.67 -8.10 -1.25
C LEU A 129 9.68 -7.39 -0.35
N ARG A 130 9.90 -6.11 -0.60
CA ARG A 130 10.85 -5.29 0.13
C ARG A 130 10.16 -4.13 0.81
N VAL A 131 10.58 -3.83 2.01
CA VAL A 131 10.18 -2.63 2.75
C VAL A 131 11.08 -1.46 2.36
N ILE A 132 10.48 -0.32 2.10
CA ILE A 132 11.16 0.95 1.85
C ILE A 132 10.58 1.98 2.82
N VAL A 133 11.45 2.67 3.51
CA VAL A 133 11.08 3.71 4.49
C VAL A 133 11.89 4.96 4.25
N PRO A 134 11.42 6.16 4.67
CA PRO A 134 12.23 7.36 4.70
C PRO A 134 13.48 7.12 5.56
N ALA A 135 14.63 7.59 5.10
CA ALA A 135 15.85 7.56 5.91
C ALA A 135 15.74 8.50 7.12
N GLU A 136 15.04 9.61 6.91
CA GLU A 136 14.68 10.57 7.95
C GLU A 136 13.25 11.03 7.69
N VAL A 137 12.46 11.20 8.75
CA VAL A 137 11.17 11.87 8.66
C VAL A 137 11.45 13.35 8.91
N LEU A 138 11.55 14.11 7.84
CA LEU A 138 11.77 15.56 7.91
C LEU A 138 10.42 16.29 7.90
N PRO A 139 10.31 17.40 8.63
CA PRO A 139 9.07 18.17 8.71
C PRO A 139 8.60 18.74 7.36
N THR A 140 9.45 18.82 6.36
CA THR A 140 9.23 19.66 5.20
C THR A 140 9.33 19.00 3.83
N GLU A 141 9.90 17.81 3.67
CA GLU A 141 10.07 17.23 2.32
C GLU A 141 10.27 15.69 2.31
N SER A 142 10.12 15.10 1.14
CA SER A 142 10.48 13.71 0.85
C SER A 142 11.98 13.49 1.11
N GLY A 143 12.31 12.94 2.25
CA GLY A 143 13.66 12.54 2.57
C GLY A 143 14.15 11.38 1.68
N ASN A 144 15.44 11.09 1.72
CA ASN A 144 16.01 9.93 1.09
C ASN A 144 15.30 8.65 1.58
N LEU A 145 15.02 7.75 0.66
CA LEU A 145 14.46 6.45 0.99
C LEU A 145 15.58 5.45 1.30
N ARG A 146 15.37 4.61 2.29
CA ARG A 146 16.26 3.49 2.60
C ARG A 146 15.52 2.16 2.57
N ARG A 147 16.28 1.11 2.34
CA ARG A 147 15.75 -0.25 2.37
C ARG A 147 15.60 -0.71 3.81
N GLY A 148 14.43 -1.29 4.11
CA GLY A 148 14.18 -2.08 5.31
C GLY A 148 14.39 -3.57 5.04
N GLY A 149 13.59 -4.41 5.70
CA GLY A 149 13.61 -5.85 5.49
C GLY A 149 13.03 -6.31 4.15
N CYS A 150 13.24 -7.59 3.82
CA CYS A 150 12.66 -8.21 2.63
C CYS A 150 12.37 -9.70 2.86
N ILE A 151 11.47 -10.25 2.03
CA ILE A 151 11.16 -11.68 1.99
C ILE A 151 10.90 -12.11 0.53
N GLY A 152 11.34 -13.31 0.17
CA GLY A 152 11.02 -13.90 -1.13
C GLY A 152 9.52 -14.16 -1.27
N VAL A 153 8.95 -13.80 -2.41
CA VAL A 153 7.54 -14.05 -2.74
C VAL A 153 7.43 -14.82 -4.05
N GLN A 154 6.43 -15.69 -4.12
CA GLN A 154 6.11 -16.51 -5.28
C GLN A 154 4.82 -16.04 -5.92
N ASN A 155 4.73 -16.09 -7.23
CA ASN A 155 3.49 -15.88 -7.95
C ASN A 155 2.45 -16.96 -7.56
N ARG A 156 1.18 -16.58 -7.60
CA ARG A 156 0.05 -17.47 -7.30
C ARG A 156 0.09 -18.05 -5.87
N ARG A 157 0.61 -17.30 -4.93
CA ARG A 157 0.56 -17.59 -3.50
C ARG A 157 0.00 -16.39 -2.75
N TRP A 158 -0.96 -16.62 -1.87
CA TRP A 158 -1.47 -15.62 -0.94
C TRP A 158 -0.51 -15.43 0.22
N TYR A 159 -0.23 -14.18 0.53
CA TYR A 159 0.58 -13.74 1.67
C TYR A 159 -0.26 -12.87 2.58
N HIS A 160 -0.22 -13.14 3.86
CA HIS A 160 -0.84 -12.30 4.89
C HIS A 160 0.14 -11.24 5.34
N CYS A 161 -0.16 -9.99 5.08
CA CYS A 161 0.59 -8.85 5.58
C CYS A 161 -0.10 -8.24 6.79
N CYS A 162 0.67 -7.86 7.80
CA CYS A 162 0.19 -7.11 8.94
C CYS A 162 1.20 -6.02 9.29
N LEU A 163 0.80 -4.77 9.10
CA LEU A 163 1.59 -3.60 9.46
C LEU A 163 1.11 -3.08 10.83
N HIS A 164 2.01 -3.05 11.79
CA HIS A 164 1.85 -2.38 13.06
C HIS A 164 2.61 -1.06 13.04
N VAL A 165 1.94 0.03 13.36
CA VAL A 165 2.54 1.35 13.36
C VAL A 165 2.04 2.19 14.53
N ILE A 166 2.96 2.94 15.13
CA ILE A 166 2.64 4.03 16.06
C ILE A 166 3.05 5.30 15.34
N TRP A 167 2.05 6.07 14.89
CA TRP A 167 2.28 7.35 14.24
C TRP A 167 2.75 8.39 15.25
N SER A 168 3.91 8.94 15.01
CA SER A 168 4.55 9.92 15.89
C SER A 168 5.44 10.87 15.09
N THR A 169 5.37 12.13 15.40
CA THR A 169 6.26 13.17 14.88
C THR A 169 7.57 13.29 15.67
N THR A 170 7.69 12.49 16.74
CA THR A 170 8.85 12.48 17.65
C THR A 170 9.50 11.09 17.70
N GLY A 171 10.47 10.89 18.56
CA GLY A 171 11.19 9.62 18.72
C GLY A 171 10.41 8.49 19.44
N THR A 172 9.08 8.51 19.47
CA THR A 172 8.25 7.52 20.15
C THR A 172 7.51 6.57 19.20
N GLY A 173 7.73 6.71 17.90
CA GLY A 173 7.05 5.92 16.87
C GLY A 173 7.59 4.51 16.71
N LEU A 174 6.80 3.68 16.04
CA LEU A 174 7.09 2.29 15.67
C LEU A 174 6.63 2.03 14.24
N ARG A 175 7.39 1.25 13.47
CA ARG A 175 6.98 0.59 12.22
C ARG A 175 7.39 -0.86 12.27
N GLU A 176 6.46 -1.78 12.10
CA GLU A 176 6.74 -3.20 12.13
C GLU A 176 5.86 -3.91 11.09
N LEU A 177 6.46 -4.67 10.18
CA LEU A 177 5.74 -5.44 9.16
C LEU A 177 5.97 -6.92 9.36
N PHE A 178 4.88 -7.66 9.44
CA PHE A 178 4.85 -9.13 9.41
C PHE A 178 4.33 -9.61 8.06
N VAL A 179 4.91 -10.69 7.56
CA VAL A 179 4.39 -11.44 6.41
C VAL A 179 4.27 -12.91 6.80
N ASP A 180 3.07 -13.47 6.70
CA ASP A 180 2.74 -14.83 7.16
C ASP A 180 3.20 -15.08 8.62
N GLY A 181 3.05 -14.08 9.48
CA GLY A 181 3.46 -14.14 10.88
C GLY A 181 4.96 -13.94 11.14
N VAL A 182 5.77 -13.81 10.10
CA VAL A 182 7.22 -13.58 10.24
C VAL A 182 7.50 -12.07 10.24
N PRO A 183 8.15 -11.51 11.27
CA PRO A 183 8.55 -10.10 11.27
C PRO A 183 9.67 -9.90 10.24
N ILE A 184 9.42 -9.10 9.21
CA ILE A 184 10.40 -8.81 8.18
C ILE A 184 11.01 -7.41 8.30
N HIS A 185 10.39 -6.54 9.08
CA HIS A 185 10.89 -5.19 9.32
C HIS A 185 10.43 -4.71 10.70
N ARG A 186 11.32 -4.04 11.42
CA ARG A 186 10.99 -3.34 12.67
C ARG A 186 11.91 -2.15 12.89
N GLU A 187 11.30 -1.03 13.23
CA GLU A 187 11.94 0.19 13.72
C GLU A 187 11.13 0.73 14.88
N ASN A 188 11.80 1.13 15.92
CA ASN A 188 11.18 1.72 17.11
C ASN A 188 11.94 2.98 17.54
N SER A 189 11.30 3.77 18.38
CA SER A 189 11.88 5.00 18.93
C SER A 189 12.34 5.98 17.85
N ILE A 190 11.53 6.13 16.79
CA ILE A 190 11.79 7.00 15.64
C ILE A 190 10.57 7.88 15.35
N PRO A 191 10.71 9.02 14.67
CA PRO A 191 9.60 9.68 13.99
C PRO A 191 9.08 8.77 12.86
N THR A 192 7.77 8.63 12.75
CA THR A 192 7.11 7.73 11.78
C THR A 192 6.20 8.46 10.81
N GLN A 193 5.88 9.72 11.08
CA GLN A 193 5.08 10.58 10.21
C GLN A 193 5.63 11.99 10.16
N TYR A 194 5.25 12.74 9.15
CA TYR A 194 5.52 14.18 9.04
C TYR A 194 4.67 14.96 10.04
N VAL A 195 5.05 16.22 10.28
CA VAL A 195 4.29 17.12 11.16
C VAL A 195 3.14 17.70 10.36
N ASP A 196 2.02 17.00 10.33
CA ASP A 196 0.79 17.36 9.64
C ASP A 196 -0.42 17.20 10.57
N ALA A 197 -1.45 18.00 10.34
CA ALA A 197 -2.70 17.94 11.10
C ALA A 197 -3.52 16.68 10.78
N VAL A 198 -3.37 16.18 9.56
CA VAL A 198 -4.03 14.95 9.08
C VAL A 198 -2.98 13.84 8.99
N GLY A 199 -3.30 12.67 9.53
CA GLY A 199 -2.39 11.54 9.52
C GLY A 199 -2.18 10.93 8.14
N PRO A 200 -1.24 9.96 8.03
CA PRO A 200 -0.99 9.23 6.80
C PRO A 200 -2.14 8.30 6.43
N TYR A 201 -2.23 7.91 5.17
CA TYR A 201 -3.28 7.03 4.66
C TYR A 201 -2.72 5.86 3.85
N LEU A 202 -3.40 4.71 3.98
CA LEU A 202 -3.05 3.48 3.27
C LEU A 202 -3.49 3.53 1.81
N LYS A 203 -2.64 3.01 0.92
CA LYS A 203 -3.00 2.63 -0.44
C LYS A 203 -2.60 1.19 -0.71
N LEU A 204 -3.42 0.48 -1.50
CA LEU A 204 -3.17 -0.87 -2.01
C LEU A 204 -3.38 -0.89 -3.52
N GLY A 205 -2.49 -1.56 -4.24
CA GLY A 205 -2.60 -1.68 -5.70
C GLY A 205 -1.28 -1.96 -6.37
N VAL A 206 -1.11 -1.53 -7.61
CA VAL A 206 0.14 -1.59 -8.36
C VAL A 206 0.49 -0.19 -8.84
N TYR A 207 1.70 0.24 -8.51
CA TYR A 207 2.17 1.59 -8.81
C TYR A 207 3.61 1.57 -9.32
N ASP A 208 3.85 2.15 -10.50
CA ASP A 208 5.18 2.40 -11.04
C ASP A 208 5.68 3.77 -10.56
N GLY A 209 6.15 3.81 -9.33
CA GLY A 209 6.64 5.04 -8.68
C GLY A 209 8.09 5.37 -8.96
N LEU A 210 8.80 4.51 -9.68
CA LEU A 210 10.25 4.67 -9.92
C LEU A 210 10.58 4.69 -11.40
N SER A 211 9.59 4.59 -12.21
CA SER A 211 9.44 4.73 -13.65
C SER A 211 10.54 4.35 -14.62
N ALA A 212 10.08 4.20 -15.85
CA ALA A 212 10.82 3.97 -17.09
C ALA A 212 11.50 2.61 -17.22
N ALA A 213 11.08 1.61 -16.48
CA ALA A 213 11.39 0.27 -16.90
C ALA A 213 10.57 -0.07 -18.16
N ALA A 214 11.20 0.02 -19.31
CA ALA A 214 10.61 -0.42 -20.57
C ALA A 214 10.62 -1.96 -20.64
N GLY A 215 9.67 -2.53 -21.38
CA GLY A 215 9.69 -3.96 -21.74
C GLY A 215 8.81 -4.86 -20.86
N TRP A 216 7.94 -4.31 -20.04
CA TRP A 216 6.86 -5.06 -19.40
C TRP A 216 5.52 -4.75 -20.08
N THR A 217 4.60 -5.69 -20.08
CA THR A 217 3.29 -5.49 -20.70
C THR A 217 2.24 -5.15 -19.65
N GLN A 218 2.23 -5.89 -18.57
CA GLN A 218 1.29 -5.71 -17.46
C GLN A 218 1.89 -6.19 -16.14
N ARG A 219 1.36 -5.66 -15.04
CA ARG A 219 1.58 -6.15 -13.67
C ARG A 219 0.23 -6.24 -12.98
N ARG A 220 -0.02 -7.38 -12.35
CA ARG A 220 -1.31 -7.65 -11.72
C ARG A 220 -1.12 -8.20 -10.31
N ALA A 221 -1.80 -7.58 -9.36
CA ALA A 221 -1.84 -8.04 -7.98
C ALA A 221 -3.29 -8.18 -7.51
N TYR A 222 -3.51 -9.10 -6.60
CA TYR A 222 -4.80 -9.35 -5.98
C TYR A 222 -4.74 -9.01 -4.49
N PHE A 223 -5.82 -8.46 -3.95
CA PHE A 223 -5.93 -8.04 -2.56
C PHE A 223 -7.25 -8.49 -1.97
N SER A 224 -7.24 -8.84 -0.69
CA SER A 224 -8.43 -9.31 0.02
C SER A 224 -8.34 -8.99 1.52
N GLY A 225 -9.51 -8.83 2.15
CA GLY A 225 -9.67 -8.86 3.59
C GLY A 225 -8.88 -7.81 4.36
N LEU A 226 -8.87 -6.55 3.87
CA LEU A 226 -8.25 -5.46 4.63
C LEU A 226 -9.02 -5.23 5.93
N ARG A 227 -8.29 -5.12 7.02
CA ARG A 227 -8.80 -4.73 8.34
C ARG A 227 -7.88 -3.68 8.94
N MET A 228 -8.47 -2.71 9.60
CA MET A 228 -7.77 -1.61 10.26
C MET A 228 -8.26 -1.49 11.70
N TRP A 229 -7.33 -1.38 12.65
CA TRP A 229 -7.63 -1.20 14.06
C TRP A 229 -6.82 -0.04 14.61
N SER A 230 -7.41 0.70 15.54
CA SER A 230 -6.70 1.69 16.35
C SER A 230 -6.51 1.18 17.79
N GLY A 231 -5.39 1.58 18.40
CA GLY A 231 -5.03 1.25 19.78
C GLY A 231 -4.25 -0.06 19.95
N PRO A 232 -3.83 -0.36 21.17
CA PRO A 232 -2.95 -1.49 21.46
C PRO A 232 -3.57 -2.83 21.02
N ALA A 233 -2.81 -3.58 20.25
CA ALA A 233 -3.17 -4.92 19.83
C ALA A 233 -1.94 -5.83 19.89
N THR A 234 -2.16 -7.12 19.85
CA THR A 234 -1.10 -8.11 19.63
C THR A 234 -1.40 -8.84 18.32
N TYR A 235 -0.37 -9.08 17.55
CA TYR A 235 -0.46 -9.96 16.38
C TYR A 235 -0.89 -11.35 16.85
N GLN A 236 -1.98 -11.88 16.31
CA GLN A 236 -2.48 -13.23 16.54
C GLN A 236 -2.50 -14.01 15.25
#